data_612555d2355dd238b4d9224dbad58dc5
#
_entry.id   612555d2355dd238b4d9224dbad58dc5
#
_cell.length_a   1.000
_cell.length_b   1.000
_cell.length_c   1.000
_cell.angle_alpha   90.00
_cell.angle_beta   90.00
_cell.angle_gamma   90.00
#
_symmetry.space_group_name_H-M   'P 1'
#
loop_
_entity.id
_entity.type
_entity.pdbx_description
1 polymer ?
#
loop_
_entity_poly.entity_id
_entity_poly.type
_entity_poly.pdbx_seq_one_letter_code
_entity_poly.pdbx_strand_id
1 'polypeptide(L)'
;LARAKLRFKRAGVENAERVQLTGRDDDPFLKKKATQFDLVLVDAPCSGTGAWRRHPETKWKADAGLDRLVALQKAVLARAARMVKRGGRLIYATCSLIPAENEAQAEAFLAAHPNFQAVPAETVWTSVLPTPWPCGAGDYLKLTPARNGTDGFFAAVFERTA
;
A
#
# COMPACT_ATOMS: atom_id res chain seq x y z
N LEU A 1 -6.07 17.54 2.89
CA LEU A 1 -6.46 17.72 1.48
C LEU A 1 -6.04 19.09 0.89
N ALA A 2 -5.94 20.17 1.66
CA ALA A 2 -5.51 21.51 1.15
C ALA A 2 -4.10 21.47 0.55
N ARG A 3 -3.13 20.84 1.23
CA ARG A 3 -1.75 20.69 0.73
C ARG A 3 -1.67 19.92 -0.59
N ALA A 4 -2.54 18.93 -0.81
CA ALA A 4 -2.59 18.16 -2.06
C ALA A 4 -3.03 19.06 -3.24
N LYS A 5 -3.95 20.01 -3.02
CA LYS A 5 -4.39 20.94 -4.06
C LYS A 5 -3.24 21.75 -4.67
N LEU A 6 -2.36 22.28 -3.80
CA LEU A 6 -1.20 23.05 -4.24
C LEU A 6 -0.17 22.19 -4.99
N ARG A 7 0.03 20.94 -4.54
CA ARG A 7 0.92 19.98 -5.20
C ARG A 7 0.41 19.59 -6.58
N PHE A 8 -0.89 19.29 -6.71
CA PHE A 8 -1.50 18.95 -7.98
C PHE A 8 -1.39 20.11 -8.98
N LYS A 9 -1.69 21.36 -8.54
CA LYS A 9 -1.53 22.55 -9.39
C LYS A 9 -0.09 22.71 -9.90
N ARG A 10 0.92 22.54 -9.02
CA ARG A 10 2.34 22.62 -9.43
C ARG A 10 2.76 21.51 -10.38
N ALA A 11 2.18 20.33 -10.25
CA ALA A 11 2.47 19.16 -11.08
C ALA A 11 1.62 19.10 -12.36
N GLY A 12 0.76 20.09 -12.62
CA GLY A 12 -0.12 20.10 -13.79
C GLY A 12 -1.18 18.98 -13.78
N VAL A 13 -1.52 18.46 -12.59
CA VAL A 13 -2.52 17.38 -12.45
C VAL A 13 -3.90 17.99 -12.37
N GLU A 14 -4.71 17.82 -13.42
CA GLU A 14 -6.06 18.39 -13.54
C GLU A 14 -7.17 17.33 -13.35
N ASN A 15 -6.86 16.06 -13.59
CA ASN A 15 -7.81 14.93 -13.57
C ASN A 15 -7.86 14.18 -12.23
N ALA A 16 -7.51 14.82 -11.11
CA ALA A 16 -7.51 14.21 -9.79
C ALA A 16 -8.64 14.75 -8.90
N GLU A 17 -9.47 13.85 -8.42
CA GLU A 17 -10.47 14.12 -7.38
C GLU A 17 -9.88 13.83 -5.99
N ARG A 18 -10.20 14.68 -5.02
CA ARG A 18 -9.75 14.54 -3.63
C ARG A 18 -10.95 14.35 -2.73
N VAL A 19 -11.08 13.17 -2.17
CA VAL A 19 -12.18 12.82 -1.28
C VAL A 19 -11.63 12.52 0.11
N GLN A 20 -12.24 13.11 1.13
CA GLN A 20 -11.95 12.77 2.51
C GLN A 20 -12.90 11.66 2.94
N LEU A 21 -12.33 10.50 3.23
CA LEU A 21 -13.10 9.38 3.75
C LEU A 21 -13.35 9.56 5.26
N THR A 22 -14.50 9.12 5.71
CA THR A 22 -14.89 9.16 7.14
C THR A 22 -14.13 8.16 7.99
N GLY A 23 -13.49 7.19 7.36
CA GLY A 23 -12.83 6.06 8.03
C GLY A 23 -13.80 4.98 8.52
N ARG A 24 -15.09 5.09 8.19
CA ARG A 24 -16.12 4.11 8.53
C ARG A 24 -16.39 3.16 7.37
N ASP A 25 -16.90 1.97 7.65
CA ASP A 25 -17.20 0.96 6.62
C ASP A 25 -18.46 1.31 5.80
N ASP A 26 -19.32 2.17 6.33
CA ASP A 26 -20.52 2.68 5.69
C ASP A 26 -20.30 4.00 4.93
N ASP A 27 -19.04 4.39 4.70
CA ASP A 27 -18.69 5.60 3.96
C ASP A 27 -19.42 5.69 2.62
N PRO A 28 -20.14 6.79 2.35
CA PRO A 28 -20.93 6.93 1.11
C PRO A 28 -20.09 6.85 -0.16
N PHE A 29 -18.84 7.34 -0.13
CA PHE A 29 -17.95 7.27 -1.28
C PHE A 29 -17.54 5.82 -1.56
N LEU A 30 -17.19 5.04 -0.52
CA LEU A 30 -16.85 3.62 -0.68
C LEU A 30 -18.02 2.81 -1.24
N LYS A 31 -19.24 3.10 -0.79
CA LYS A 31 -20.45 2.46 -1.34
C LYS A 31 -20.70 2.81 -2.80
N LYS A 32 -20.61 4.11 -3.13
CA LYS A 32 -20.83 4.61 -4.50
C LYS A 32 -19.77 4.12 -5.49
N LYS A 33 -18.53 3.94 -5.03
CA LYS A 33 -17.37 3.58 -5.87
C LYS A 33 -16.98 2.11 -5.74
N ALA A 34 -17.83 1.28 -5.15
CA ALA A 34 -17.56 -0.15 -5.04
C ALA A 34 -17.36 -0.77 -6.45
N THR A 35 -16.31 -1.60 -6.58
CA THR A 35 -15.99 -2.35 -7.81
C THR A 35 -15.78 -1.51 -9.08
N GLN A 36 -15.33 -0.27 -8.96
CA GLN A 36 -15.20 0.64 -10.13
C GLN A 36 -13.76 0.90 -10.57
N PHE A 37 -12.77 0.62 -9.73
CA PHE A 37 -11.40 0.99 -10.03
C PHE A 37 -10.59 -0.17 -10.62
N ASP A 38 -9.84 0.13 -11.68
CA ASP A 38 -8.87 -0.79 -12.30
C ASP A 38 -7.68 -1.00 -11.39
N LEU A 39 -7.28 0.04 -10.65
CA LEU A 39 -6.15 0.05 -9.75
C LEU A 39 -6.48 0.83 -8.48
N VAL A 40 -6.22 0.21 -7.34
CA VAL A 40 -6.30 0.85 -6.02
C VAL A 40 -4.95 0.75 -5.34
N LEU A 41 -4.38 1.89 -4.94
CA LEU A 41 -3.13 1.95 -4.17
C LEU A 41 -3.45 2.31 -2.73
N VAL A 42 -2.97 1.49 -1.81
CA VAL A 42 -2.99 1.74 -0.36
C VAL A 42 -1.56 2.06 0.08
N ASP A 43 -1.26 3.34 0.26
CA ASP A 43 -0.08 3.80 0.99
C ASP A 43 -0.45 3.83 2.47
N ALA A 44 -0.16 2.72 3.16
CA ALA A 44 -0.72 2.44 4.47
C ALA A 44 -0.02 3.22 5.58
N PRO A 45 -0.77 3.74 6.57
CA PRO A 45 -0.15 4.25 7.80
C PRO A 45 0.63 3.13 8.47
N CYS A 46 1.92 3.37 8.73
CA CYS A 46 2.83 2.36 9.27
C CYS A 46 3.82 2.98 10.27
N SER A 47 4.64 2.15 10.90
CA SER A 47 5.67 2.57 11.85
C SER A 47 6.74 3.48 11.23
N GLY A 48 6.93 3.43 9.92
CA GLY A 48 7.93 4.22 9.20
C GLY A 48 9.37 3.79 9.46
N THR A 49 9.60 2.56 9.93
CA THR A 49 10.94 2.06 10.28
C THR A 49 11.92 2.07 9.11
N GLY A 50 11.43 1.96 7.90
CA GLY A 50 12.23 2.07 6.68
C GLY A 50 12.77 3.47 6.40
N ALA A 51 12.18 4.50 6.99
CA ALA A 51 12.57 5.91 6.81
C ALA A 51 13.52 6.41 7.91
N TRP A 52 13.94 5.59 8.87
CA TRP A 52 14.81 5.99 9.99
C TRP A 52 16.16 6.58 9.53
N ARG A 53 16.63 6.22 8.35
CA ARG A 53 17.81 6.82 7.75
C ARG A 53 17.67 8.35 7.57
N ARG A 54 16.46 8.81 7.25
CA ARG A 54 16.15 10.24 7.07
C ARG A 54 15.54 10.87 8.32
N HIS A 55 14.94 10.05 9.18
CA HIS A 55 14.22 10.48 10.38
C HIS A 55 14.61 9.63 11.59
N PRO A 56 15.89 9.68 12.04
CA PRO A 56 16.38 8.82 13.12
C PRO A 56 15.65 9.04 14.45
N GLU A 57 15.11 10.22 14.69
CA GLU A 57 14.33 10.56 15.87
C GLU A 57 13.03 9.74 16.01
N THR A 58 12.53 9.20 14.91
CA THR A 58 11.30 8.40 14.93
C THR A 58 11.50 7.01 15.55
N LYS A 59 12.74 6.53 15.62
CA LYS A 59 13.09 5.28 16.28
C LYS A 59 12.62 5.23 17.73
N TRP A 60 12.72 6.35 18.44
CA TRP A 60 12.33 6.46 19.85
C TRP A 60 10.82 6.60 20.06
N LYS A 61 10.05 6.76 18.98
CA LYS A 61 8.59 6.87 18.99
C LYS A 61 7.88 5.59 18.55
N ALA A 62 8.63 4.59 18.07
CA ALA A 62 8.08 3.42 17.38
C ALA A 62 7.38 2.39 18.31
N ASP A 63 7.67 2.40 19.61
CA ASP A 63 7.20 1.37 20.54
C ASP A 63 5.72 1.46 20.93
N ALA A 64 5.07 2.59 20.70
CA ALA A 64 3.71 2.81 21.18
C ALA A 64 2.67 2.61 20.06
N GLY A 65 2.32 1.39 19.74
CA GLY A 65 1.11 1.16 18.96
C GLY A 65 1.25 0.32 17.70
N LEU A 66 2.21 -0.60 17.61
CA LEU A 66 2.33 -1.52 16.47
C LEU A 66 1.04 -2.30 16.23
N ASP A 67 0.44 -2.87 17.27
CA ASP A 67 -0.83 -3.61 17.17
C ASP A 67 -1.96 -2.74 16.62
N ARG A 68 -2.00 -1.46 17.04
CA ARG A 68 -2.97 -0.50 16.51
C ARG A 68 -2.75 -0.20 15.03
N LEU A 69 -1.49 -0.06 14.60
CA LEU A 69 -1.15 0.14 13.19
C LEU A 69 -1.51 -1.08 12.35
N VAL A 70 -1.17 -2.27 12.82
CA VAL A 70 -1.51 -3.55 12.19
C VAL A 70 -3.03 -3.69 12.02
N ALA A 71 -3.81 -3.38 13.05
CA ALA A 71 -5.27 -3.41 12.98
C ALA A 71 -5.83 -2.36 11.99
N LEU A 72 -5.26 -1.16 11.97
CA LEU A 72 -5.64 -0.10 11.04
C LEU A 72 -5.32 -0.47 9.59
N GLN A 73 -4.14 -1.04 9.33
CA GLN A 73 -3.71 -1.51 8.02
C GLN A 73 -4.68 -2.57 7.47
N LYS A 74 -5.04 -3.55 8.30
CA LYS A 74 -6.03 -4.58 7.97
C LYS A 74 -7.38 -3.96 7.57
N ALA A 75 -7.87 -2.99 8.35
CA ALA A 75 -9.13 -2.32 8.07
C ALA A 75 -9.08 -1.49 6.78
N VAL A 76 -7.96 -0.79 6.52
CA VAL A 76 -7.77 0.00 5.28
C VAL A 76 -7.72 -0.90 4.06
N LEU A 77 -6.99 -2.02 4.12
CA LEU A 77 -6.92 -3.02 3.05
C LEU A 77 -8.30 -3.59 2.71
N ALA A 78 -9.06 -4.00 3.72
CA ALA A 78 -10.41 -4.54 3.53
C ALA A 78 -11.35 -3.54 2.87
N ARG A 79 -11.26 -2.25 3.22
CA ARG A 79 -12.04 -1.17 2.58
C ARG A 79 -11.61 -0.95 1.13
N ALA A 80 -10.31 -0.91 0.87
CA ALA A 80 -9.74 -0.72 -0.45
C ALA A 80 -10.12 -1.86 -1.41
N ALA A 81 -10.12 -3.10 -0.94
CA ALA A 81 -10.52 -4.27 -1.72
C ALA A 81 -11.93 -4.15 -2.32
N ARG A 82 -12.86 -3.51 -1.59
CA ARG A 82 -14.25 -3.29 -2.07
C ARG A 82 -14.33 -2.39 -3.28
N MET A 83 -13.33 -1.56 -3.53
CA MET A 83 -13.31 -0.58 -4.61
C MET A 83 -12.74 -1.16 -5.91
N VAL A 84 -11.97 -2.24 -5.82
CA VAL A 84 -11.31 -2.88 -6.98
C VAL A 84 -12.35 -3.62 -7.81
N LYS A 85 -12.38 -3.38 -9.12
CA LYS A 85 -13.22 -4.16 -10.04
C LYS A 85 -12.65 -5.57 -10.28
N ARG A 86 -13.44 -6.47 -10.81
CA ARG A 86 -12.96 -7.78 -11.27
C ARG A 86 -11.89 -7.60 -12.35
N GLY A 87 -10.77 -8.33 -12.23
CA GLY A 87 -9.57 -8.18 -13.06
C GLY A 87 -8.76 -6.93 -12.73
N GLY A 88 -9.19 -6.11 -11.77
CA GLY A 88 -8.45 -4.96 -11.27
C GLY A 88 -7.41 -5.35 -10.22
N ARG A 89 -6.51 -4.41 -9.89
CA ARG A 89 -5.40 -4.63 -8.97
C ARG A 89 -5.51 -3.78 -7.72
N LEU A 90 -5.11 -4.37 -6.60
CA LEU A 90 -4.89 -3.69 -5.32
C LEU A 90 -3.40 -3.74 -5.02
N ILE A 91 -2.80 -2.59 -4.77
CA ILE A 91 -1.41 -2.49 -4.32
C ILE A 91 -1.42 -2.04 -2.86
N TYR A 92 -0.76 -2.80 -2.01
CA TYR A 92 -0.50 -2.45 -0.63
C TYR A 92 0.96 -2.05 -0.47
N ALA A 93 1.21 -0.86 0.09
CA ALA A 93 2.55 -0.33 0.26
C ALA A 93 2.77 0.23 1.67
N THR A 94 3.97 0.07 2.20
CA THR A 94 4.44 0.67 3.45
C THR A 94 5.88 1.14 3.34
N CYS A 95 6.25 2.11 4.16
CA CYS A 95 7.66 2.45 4.43
C CYS A 95 8.15 1.77 5.73
N SER A 96 7.69 0.56 6.01
CA SER A 96 8.10 -0.25 7.16
C SER A 96 9.04 -1.39 6.77
N LEU A 97 9.90 -1.79 7.71
CA LEU A 97 10.71 -3.00 7.62
C LEU A 97 10.17 -4.13 8.52
N ILE A 98 9.06 -3.90 9.21
CA ILE A 98 8.49 -4.84 10.19
C ILE A 98 7.61 -5.86 9.46
N PRO A 99 7.89 -7.17 9.55
CA PRO A 99 7.12 -8.21 8.86
C PRO A 99 5.62 -8.20 9.21
N ALA A 100 5.26 -7.84 10.47
CA ALA A 100 3.88 -7.73 10.91
C ALA A 100 3.07 -6.66 10.15
N GLU A 101 3.74 -5.62 9.63
CA GLU A 101 3.13 -4.57 8.81
C GLU A 101 3.20 -4.87 7.31
N ASN A 102 3.94 -5.88 6.91
CA ASN A 102 4.29 -6.19 5.52
C ASN A 102 3.72 -7.55 5.10
N GLU A 103 4.55 -8.61 5.14
CA GLU A 103 4.18 -9.94 4.68
C GLU A 103 2.97 -10.50 5.42
N ALA A 104 2.95 -10.35 6.75
CA ALA A 104 1.84 -10.87 7.56
C ALA A 104 0.50 -10.19 7.20
N GLN A 105 0.50 -8.90 6.80
CA GLN A 105 -0.70 -8.22 6.31
C GLN A 105 -1.12 -8.78 4.95
N ALA A 106 -0.17 -9.01 4.04
CA ALA A 106 -0.46 -9.55 2.72
C ALA A 106 -1.06 -10.97 2.80
N GLU A 107 -0.47 -11.83 3.63
CA GLU A 107 -0.94 -13.19 3.87
C GLU A 107 -2.33 -13.21 4.52
N ALA A 108 -2.52 -12.41 5.58
CA ALA A 108 -3.80 -12.28 6.26
C ALA A 108 -4.90 -11.73 5.33
N PHE A 109 -4.54 -10.80 4.42
CA PHE A 109 -5.46 -10.27 3.43
C PHE A 109 -5.92 -11.37 2.47
N LEU A 110 -5.00 -12.13 1.88
CA LEU A 110 -5.32 -13.21 0.94
C LEU A 110 -6.17 -14.30 1.60
N ALA A 111 -5.85 -14.67 2.85
CA ALA A 111 -6.64 -15.64 3.61
C ALA A 111 -8.08 -15.17 3.85
N ALA A 112 -8.30 -13.86 4.05
CA ALA A 112 -9.62 -13.28 4.30
C ALA A 112 -10.40 -12.93 3.01
N HIS A 113 -9.73 -12.88 1.86
CA HIS A 113 -10.31 -12.45 0.59
C HIS A 113 -10.01 -13.46 -0.53
N PRO A 114 -10.71 -14.61 -0.57
CA PRO A 114 -10.45 -15.68 -1.55
C PRO A 114 -10.73 -15.28 -3.01
N ASN A 115 -11.37 -14.15 -3.22
CA ASN A 115 -11.57 -13.51 -4.52
C ASN A 115 -10.38 -12.64 -4.97
N PHE A 116 -9.27 -12.67 -4.26
CA PHE A 116 -7.99 -12.06 -4.66
C PHE A 116 -6.89 -13.11 -4.71
N GLN A 117 -5.94 -12.90 -5.60
CA GLN A 117 -4.71 -13.67 -5.71
C GLN A 117 -3.49 -12.75 -5.66
N ALA A 118 -2.36 -13.25 -5.16
CA ALA A 118 -1.11 -12.52 -5.23
C ALA A 118 -0.61 -12.49 -6.68
N VAL A 119 -0.07 -11.35 -7.10
CA VAL A 119 0.67 -11.20 -8.34
C VAL A 119 2.12 -10.92 -7.98
N PRO A 120 3.09 -11.75 -8.44
CA PRO A 120 4.49 -11.49 -8.15
C PRO A 120 4.90 -10.08 -8.57
N ALA A 121 5.43 -9.31 -7.64
CA ALA A 121 5.77 -7.90 -7.88
C ALA A 121 6.86 -7.76 -8.95
N GLU A 122 7.75 -8.74 -9.10
CA GLU A 122 8.74 -8.82 -10.18
C GLU A 122 8.08 -8.84 -11.57
N THR A 123 7.01 -9.63 -11.74
CA THR A 123 6.26 -9.70 -13.00
C THR A 123 5.69 -8.34 -13.39
N VAL A 124 5.13 -7.63 -12.39
CA VAL A 124 4.61 -6.27 -12.61
C VAL A 124 5.74 -5.30 -12.93
N TRP A 125 6.83 -5.34 -12.16
CA TRP A 125 8.00 -4.49 -12.35
C TRP A 125 8.56 -4.60 -13.75
N THR A 126 8.86 -5.81 -14.20
CA THR A 126 9.46 -6.07 -15.52
C THR A 126 8.55 -5.73 -16.68
N SER A 127 7.22 -5.73 -16.46
CA SER A 127 6.24 -5.32 -17.48
C SER A 127 6.12 -3.81 -17.67
N VAL A 128 6.53 -3.00 -16.67
CA VAL A 128 6.32 -1.54 -16.66
C VAL A 128 7.62 -0.76 -16.66
N LEU A 129 8.70 -1.32 -16.12
CA LEU A 129 9.96 -0.62 -15.94
C LEU A 129 11.08 -1.28 -16.72
N PRO A 130 11.94 -0.50 -17.40
CA PRO A 130 13.09 -1.02 -18.14
C PRO A 130 14.27 -1.40 -17.22
N THR A 131 14.17 -1.15 -15.93
CA THR A 131 15.23 -1.40 -14.96
C THR A 131 15.15 -2.83 -14.42
N PRO A 132 16.28 -3.47 -14.10
CA PRO A 132 16.30 -4.79 -13.48
C PRO A 132 15.50 -4.82 -12.16
N TRP A 133 14.95 -5.99 -11.83
CA TRP A 133 14.30 -6.22 -10.57
C TRP A 133 15.27 -6.01 -9.40
N PRO A 134 14.96 -5.11 -8.43
CA PRO A 134 15.91 -4.72 -7.39
C PRO A 134 15.93 -5.66 -6.19
N CYS A 135 15.05 -6.65 -6.14
CA CYS A 135 14.91 -7.57 -5.00
C CYS A 135 15.40 -8.98 -5.39
N GLY A 136 15.59 -9.83 -4.39
CA GLY A 136 15.80 -11.26 -4.61
C GLY A 136 14.48 -11.97 -4.95
N ALA A 137 14.51 -13.30 -4.98
CA ALA A 137 13.31 -14.12 -5.20
C ALA A 137 12.24 -13.84 -4.14
N GLY A 138 10.97 -13.78 -4.56
CA GLY A 138 9.81 -13.55 -3.71
C GLY A 138 8.69 -12.79 -4.42
N ASP A 139 7.49 -12.89 -3.86
CA ASP A 139 6.29 -12.30 -4.47
C ASP A 139 6.15 -10.78 -4.22
N TYR A 140 6.95 -10.22 -3.30
CA TYR A 140 6.80 -8.84 -2.84
C TYR A 140 8.03 -7.98 -3.16
N LEU A 141 7.80 -6.71 -3.45
CA LEU A 141 8.88 -5.71 -3.48
C LEU A 141 9.34 -5.43 -2.05
N LYS A 142 10.62 -5.65 -1.78
CA LYS A 142 11.26 -5.39 -0.48
C LYS A 142 12.57 -4.67 -0.67
N LEU A 143 12.54 -3.35 -0.49
CA LEU A 143 13.73 -2.52 -0.50
C LEU A 143 14.24 -2.29 0.94
N THR A 144 15.54 -2.36 1.11
CA THR A 144 16.18 -2.07 2.40
C THR A 144 17.41 -1.19 2.22
N PRO A 145 17.76 -0.36 3.22
CA PRO A 145 18.96 0.47 3.15
C PRO A 145 20.23 -0.35 2.92
N ALA A 146 20.35 -1.50 3.56
CA ALA A 146 21.54 -2.35 3.47
C ALA A 146 21.73 -2.99 2.09
N ARG A 147 20.64 -3.39 1.45
CA ARG A 147 20.69 -4.11 0.14
C ARG A 147 20.64 -3.15 -1.04
N ASN A 148 19.83 -2.11 -0.95
CA ASN A 148 19.47 -1.27 -2.10
C ASN A 148 20.01 0.16 -2.00
N GLY A 149 20.58 0.57 -0.86
CA GLY A 149 21.04 1.96 -0.63
C GLY A 149 19.88 2.99 -0.56
N THR A 150 18.63 2.52 -0.54
CA THR A 150 17.41 3.34 -0.49
C THR A 150 16.82 3.36 0.92
N ASP A 151 15.71 4.07 1.10
CA ASP A 151 14.84 3.83 2.26
C ASP A 151 14.27 2.40 2.20
N GLY A 152 13.83 1.90 3.37
CA GLY A 152 13.06 0.66 3.42
C GLY A 152 11.66 0.87 2.84
N PHE A 153 11.22 -0.07 2.02
CA PHE A 153 9.92 -0.02 1.39
C PHE A 153 9.42 -1.44 1.10
N PHE A 154 8.12 -1.63 1.28
CA PHE A 154 7.43 -2.87 0.95
C PHE A 154 6.27 -2.60 0.01
N ALA A 155 6.05 -3.47 -0.96
CA ALA A 155 4.81 -3.49 -1.72
C ALA A 155 4.40 -4.91 -2.10
N ALA A 156 3.10 -5.18 -1.96
CA ALA A 156 2.41 -6.38 -2.41
C ALA A 156 1.37 -6.01 -3.47
N VAL A 157 1.23 -6.83 -4.50
CA VAL A 157 0.24 -6.66 -5.56
C VAL A 157 -0.75 -7.81 -5.51
N PHE A 158 -2.03 -7.48 -5.51
CA PHE A 158 -3.12 -8.43 -5.56
C PHE A 158 -4.00 -8.15 -6.78
N GLU A 159 -4.51 -9.20 -7.41
CA GLU A 159 -5.49 -9.10 -8.49
C GLU A 159 -6.83 -9.68 -8.03
N ARG A 160 -7.92 -8.98 -8.32
CA ARG A 160 -9.25 -9.46 -8.04
C ARG A 160 -9.73 -10.42 -9.13
N THR A 161 -9.96 -11.69 -8.78
CA THR A 161 -10.36 -12.75 -9.71
C THR A 161 -11.88 -12.88 -9.87
N ALA A 162 -12.66 -12.53 -8.86
CA ALA A 162 -14.10 -12.61 -8.83
C ALA A 162 -14.80 -11.41 -8.18
#